data_136747a3efe66d3e4c6b26555701794e
#
_entry.id   136747a3efe66d3e4c6b26555701794e
#
_cell.length_a   1.000
_cell.length_b   1.000
_cell.length_c   1.000
_cell.angle_alpha   90.00
_cell.angle_beta   90.00
_cell.angle_gamma   90.00
#
_symmetry.space_group_name_H-M   'P 1'
#
loop_
_entity.id
_entity.type
_entity.pdbx_description
1 polymer ?
#
loop_
_entity_poly.entity_id
_entity_poly.type
_entity_poly.pdbx_seq_one_letter_code
_entity_poly.pdbx_strand_id
1 'polypeptide(L)'
;MRKNFGVKTWLYPMPVFIVAAYDENGLPNAMNAAWGGIYTDNMVGICLAEEHKTTKNILATRAFTVSMGTADRVAECDYVGIVSGNKEPDKFAHVGFHAVKSAFVNAPVIEELPMTLECELVSYDPETCFMTGRIVNISVDESVLGEDGKVDVTKLKPITYDPIHHDYLEIGKKVGNAFSDGKKLK
;
A
#
# COMPACT_ATOMS: atom_id res chain seq x y z
N MET A 1 -11.23 -7.29 33.48
CA MET A 1 -11.24 -8.72 33.10
C MET A 1 -10.85 -8.84 31.62
N ARG A 2 -9.97 -9.80 31.25
CA ARG A 2 -9.60 -10.05 29.82
C ARG A 2 -10.30 -11.29 29.32
N LYS A 3 -10.69 -11.30 28.02
CA LYS A 3 -11.25 -12.46 27.33
C LYS A 3 -10.19 -13.02 26.35
N ASN A 4 -10.03 -14.33 26.31
CA ASN A 4 -9.10 -15.01 25.40
C ASN A 4 -9.80 -15.40 24.11
N PHE A 5 -9.17 -15.11 22.96
CA PHE A 5 -9.70 -15.36 21.62
C PHE A 5 -8.92 -16.43 20.84
N GLY A 6 -7.87 -17.01 21.44
CA GLY A 6 -6.97 -17.94 20.76
C GLY A 6 -6.08 -17.23 19.73
N VAL A 7 -5.60 -17.99 18.73
CA VAL A 7 -4.76 -17.47 17.66
C VAL A 7 -5.62 -16.68 16.67
N LYS A 8 -5.30 -15.39 16.49
CA LYS A 8 -5.95 -14.47 15.55
C LYS A 8 -4.89 -13.56 14.95
N THR A 9 -5.11 -13.09 13.74
CA THR A 9 -4.27 -12.10 13.04
C THR A 9 -4.78 -10.66 13.27
N TRP A 10 -5.33 -10.38 14.44
CA TRP A 10 -5.89 -9.09 14.80
C TRP A 10 -4.79 -8.12 15.23
N LEU A 11 -4.44 -7.23 14.35
CA LEU A 11 -3.42 -6.22 14.56
C LEU A 11 -3.93 -4.86 14.08
N TYR A 12 -3.57 -3.80 14.79
CA TYR A 12 -3.85 -2.42 14.40
C TYR A 12 -2.60 -1.54 14.55
N PRO A 13 -2.37 -0.58 13.64
CA PRO A 13 -3.10 -0.42 12.36
C PRO A 13 -2.63 -1.46 11.33
N MET A 14 -3.53 -1.94 10.47
CA MET A 14 -3.14 -2.69 9.28
C MET A 14 -3.21 -1.77 8.05
N PRO A 15 -2.15 -1.67 7.25
CA PRO A 15 -2.17 -0.80 6.09
C PRO A 15 -3.17 -1.27 5.04
N VAL A 16 -3.61 -0.34 4.20
CA VAL A 16 -4.26 -0.64 2.93
C VAL A 16 -3.30 -0.19 1.84
N PHE A 17 -2.45 -1.10 1.40
CA PHE A 17 -1.50 -0.86 0.33
C PHE A 17 -2.10 -1.24 -1.01
N ILE A 18 -2.06 -0.31 -1.97
CA ILE A 18 -2.38 -0.61 -3.36
C ILE A 18 -1.06 -0.82 -4.08
N VAL A 19 -0.73 -2.10 -4.26
CA VAL A 19 0.51 -2.53 -4.92
C VAL A 19 0.26 -2.62 -6.42
N ALA A 20 1.08 -1.96 -7.24
CA ALA A 20 0.92 -1.94 -8.68
C ALA A 20 2.21 -2.27 -9.42
N ALA A 21 2.08 -2.96 -10.56
CA ALA A 21 3.19 -3.31 -11.44
C ALA A 21 2.70 -3.44 -12.89
N TYR A 22 3.59 -3.18 -13.85
CA TYR A 22 3.36 -3.52 -15.25
C TYR A 22 3.57 -5.01 -15.50
N ASP A 23 2.82 -5.56 -16.43
CA ASP A 23 3.17 -6.86 -17.00
C ASP A 23 4.26 -6.70 -18.10
N GLU A 24 4.65 -7.82 -18.72
CA GLU A 24 5.67 -7.85 -19.77
C GLU A 24 5.30 -7.02 -21.03
N ASN A 25 4.02 -6.73 -21.22
CA ASN A 25 3.49 -5.93 -22.32
C ASN A 25 3.29 -4.46 -21.93
N GLY A 26 3.58 -4.08 -20.68
CA GLY A 26 3.37 -2.74 -20.16
C GLY A 26 1.94 -2.46 -19.72
N LEU A 27 1.09 -3.48 -19.57
CA LEU A 27 -0.26 -3.33 -19.03
C LEU A 27 -0.20 -3.20 -17.49
N PRO A 28 -0.75 -2.13 -16.89
CA PRO A 28 -0.75 -1.96 -15.45
C PRO A 28 -1.74 -2.92 -14.77
N ASN A 29 -1.35 -3.43 -13.62
CA ASN A 29 -2.24 -4.17 -12.74
C ASN A 29 -1.99 -3.73 -11.29
N ALA A 30 -3.04 -3.71 -10.48
CA ALA A 30 -2.94 -3.40 -9.06
C ALA A 30 -3.68 -4.43 -8.21
N MET A 31 -3.29 -4.53 -6.94
CA MET A 31 -3.97 -5.32 -5.91
C MET A 31 -3.92 -4.61 -4.56
N ASN A 32 -4.88 -4.89 -3.70
CA ASN A 32 -4.87 -4.47 -2.30
C ASN A 32 -4.08 -5.48 -1.44
N ALA A 33 -3.25 -5.00 -0.52
CA ALA A 33 -2.50 -5.81 0.42
C ALA A 33 -2.50 -5.16 1.81
N ALA A 34 -2.69 -5.96 2.86
CA ALA A 34 -2.72 -5.49 4.25
C ALA A 34 -1.58 -6.08 5.12
N TRP A 35 -0.94 -7.16 4.68
CA TRP A 35 0.16 -7.81 5.41
C TRP A 35 1.50 -7.21 4.97
N GLY A 36 1.86 -6.04 5.51
CA GLY A 36 3.11 -5.38 5.16
C GLY A 36 3.42 -4.14 5.99
N GLY A 37 4.59 -3.57 5.76
CA GLY A 37 5.07 -2.38 6.46
C GLY A 37 6.51 -2.04 6.10
N ILE A 38 7.05 -1.00 6.75
CA ILE A 38 8.47 -0.69 6.66
C ILE A 38 9.27 -1.84 7.27
N TYR A 39 10.24 -2.35 6.52
CA TYR A 39 11.06 -3.49 6.90
C TYR A 39 12.43 -3.07 7.43
N THR A 40 13.07 -2.13 6.77
CA THR A 40 14.32 -1.48 7.20
C THR A 40 14.24 0.02 6.88
N ASP A 41 15.32 0.77 7.10
CA ASP A 41 15.37 2.22 6.85
C ASP A 41 14.97 2.65 5.42
N ASN A 42 15.14 1.77 4.45
CA ASN A 42 14.84 2.03 3.05
C ASN A 42 14.15 0.87 2.33
N MET A 43 13.50 -0.03 3.06
CA MET A 43 12.82 -1.19 2.48
C MET A 43 11.40 -1.35 3.01
N VAL A 44 10.52 -1.78 2.13
CA VAL A 44 9.17 -2.26 2.46
C VAL A 44 9.15 -3.78 2.38
N GLY A 45 8.44 -4.43 3.32
CA GLY A 45 8.16 -5.86 3.30
C GLY A 45 6.67 -6.11 3.20
N ILE A 46 6.24 -7.01 2.30
CA ILE A 46 4.81 -7.29 2.05
C ILE A 46 4.65 -8.78 1.78
N CYS A 47 3.65 -9.43 2.37
CA CYS A 47 3.30 -10.81 2.02
C CYS A 47 2.32 -10.79 0.83
N LEU A 48 2.76 -11.32 -0.31
CA LEU A 48 1.99 -11.40 -1.55
C LEU A 48 2.06 -12.82 -2.11
N ALA A 49 0.93 -13.52 -2.17
CA ALA A 49 0.90 -14.87 -2.70
C ALA A 49 1.28 -14.90 -4.20
N GLU A 50 2.01 -15.95 -4.61
CA GLU A 50 2.61 -16.08 -5.94
C GLU A 50 1.57 -16.12 -7.07
N GLU A 51 0.40 -16.66 -6.80
CA GLU A 51 -0.68 -16.80 -7.77
C GLU A 51 -1.29 -15.47 -8.23
N HIS A 52 -1.13 -14.39 -7.48
CA HIS A 52 -1.65 -13.07 -7.86
C HIS A 52 -0.96 -12.53 -9.11
N LYS A 53 -1.75 -11.95 -10.03
CA LYS A 53 -1.24 -11.32 -11.26
C LYS A 53 -0.19 -10.26 -10.96
N THR A 54 -0.43 -9.42 -9.93
CA THR A 54 0.51 -8.36 -9.54
C THR A 54 1.83 -8.95 -9.06
N THR A 55 1.82 -10.03 -8.26
CA THR A 55 3.04 -10.70 -7.81
C THR A 55 3.85 -11.23 -8.98
N LYS A 56 3.19 -11.91 -9.94
CA LYS A 56 3.84 -12.39 -11.18
C LYS A 56 4.47 -11.25 -11.98
N ASN A 57 3.75 -10.14 -12.10
CA ASN A 57 4.24 -8.94 -12.78
C ASN A 57 5.51 -8.39 -12.10
N ILE A 58 5.50 -8.27 -10.75
CA ILE A 58 6.67 -7.80 -9.98
C ILE A 58 7.87 -8.73 -10.17
N LEU A 59 7.65 -10.04 -10.13
CA LEU A 59 8.72 -11.01 -10.33
C LEU A 59 9.33 -10.91 -11.74
N ALA A 60 8.53 -10.64 -12.75
CA ALA A 60 8.97 -10.47 -14.14
C ALA A 60 9.68 -9.13 -14.37
N THR A 61 9.09 -8.02 -13.91
CA THR A 61 9.60 -6.66 -14.19
C THR A 61 10.60 -6.14 -13.17
N ARG A 62 10.70 -6.78 -11.99
CA ARG A 62 11.59 -6.43 -10.88
C ARG A 62 11.32 -5.06 -10.26
N ALA A 63 10.12 -4.49 -10.50
CA ALA A 63 9.73 -3.16 -10.02
C ALA A 63 8.25 -3.12 -9.67
N PHE A 64 7.89 -2.27 -8.71
CA PHE A 64 6.52 -2.06 -8.28
C PHE A 64 6.35 -0.74 -7.56
N THR A 65 5.10 -0.31 -7.41
CA THR A 65 4.74 0.80 -6.55
C THR A 65 3.84 0.33 -5.41
N VAL A 66 3.86 1.10 -4.31
CA VAL A 66 2.98 0.91 -3.16
C VAL A 66 2.33 2.24 -2.83
N SER A 67 1.08 2.40 -3.25
CA SER A 67 0.29 3.60 -2.93
C SER A 67 -0.51 3.39 -1.64
N MET A 68 -0.74 4.48 -0.91
CA MET A 68 -1.62 4.46 0.26
C MET A 68 -3.08 4.49 -0.20
N GLY A 69 -3.88 3.51 0.22
CA GLY A 69 -5.34 3.59 0.06
C GLY A 69 -5.92 4.76 0.85
N THR A 70 -6.87 5.47 0.27
CA THR A 70 -7.46 6.68 0.86
C THR A 70 -8.96 6.56 1.04
N ALA A 71 -9.53 7.32 1.98
CA ALA A 71 -10.98 7.34 2.25
C ALA A 71 -11.79 7.77 1.02
N ASP A 72 -11.24 8.66 0.18
CA ASP A 72 -11.91 9.16 -1.01
C ASP A 72 -11.94 8.11 -2.16
N ARG A 73 -11.20 7.00 -2.05
CA ARG A 73 -11.06 5.93 -3.06
C ARG A 73 -11.24 4.52 -2.51
N VAL A 74 -12.05 4.37 -1.45
CA VAL A 74 -12.27 3.07 -0.78
C VAL A 74 -12.79 2.01 -1.74
N ALA A 75 -13.79 2.34 -2.56
CA ALA A 75 -14.42 1.39 -3.48
C ALA A 75 -13.44 0.86 -4.53
N GLU A 76 -12.63 1.75 -5.12
CA GLU A 76 -11.61 1.40 -6.11
C GLU A 76 -10.49 0.55 -5.48
N CYS A 77 -10.05 0.95 -4.28
CA CYS A 77 -9.03 0.22 -3.51
C CYS A 77 -9.51 -1.18 -3.12
N ASP A 78 -10.77 -1.34 -2.73
CA ASP A 78 -11.36 -2.64 -2.42
C ASP A 78 -11.52 -3.51 -3.69
N TYR A 79 -12.05 -2.92 -4.77
CA TYR A 79 -12.28 -3.63 -6.02
C TYR A 79 -11.00 -4.28 -6.58
N VAL A 80 -9.87 -3.56 -6.60
CA VAL A 80 -8.61 -4.13 -7.07
C VAL A 80 -8.07 -5.24 -6.18
N GLY A 81 -8.58 -5.35 -4.94
CA GLY A 81 -8.30 -6.44 -4.00
C GLY A 81 -9.15 -7.69 -4.24
N ILE A 82 -10.45 -7.52 -4.46
CA ILE A 82 -11.40 -8.63 -4.60
C ILE A 82 -11.46 -9.23 -6.00
N VAL A 83 -11.07 -8.46 -7.03
CA VAL A 83 -11.05 -8.92 -8.43
C VAL A 83 -9.66 -9.37 -8.84
N SER A 84 -9.57 -10.59 -9.38
CA SER A 84 -8.29 -11.15 -9.84
C SER A 84 -7.92 -10.62 -11.24
N GLY A 85 -6.74 -10.00 -11.37
CA GLY A 85 -6.19 -9.59 -12.67
C GLY A 85 -5.83 -10.75 -13.60
N ASN A 86 -5.84 -12.00 -13.12
CA ASN A 86 -5.74 -13.19 -13.99
C ASN A 86 -7.06 -13.46 -14.74
N LYS A 87 -8.21 -12.97 -14.23
CA LYS A 87 -9.53 -13.15 -14.82
C LYS A 87 -10.00 -11.88 -15.55
N GLU A 88 -9.70 -10.72 -14.97
CA GLU A 88 -10.06 -9.41 -15.51
C GLU A 88 -8.78 -8.58 -15.69
N PRO A 89 -8.11 -8.69 -16.84
CA PRO A 89 -6.84 -8.00 -17.09
C PRO A 89 -6.96 -6.48 -17.06
N ASP A 90 -8.11 -5.93 -17.42
CA ASP A 90 -8.41 -4.49 -17.50
C ASP A 90 -9.01 -3.90 -16.20
N LYS A 91 -9.03 -4.69 -15.11
CA LYS A 91 -9.60 -4.25 -13.81
C LYS A 91 -9.05 -2.89 -13.33
N PHE A 92 -7.79 -2.57 -13.68
CA PHE A 92 -7.15 -1.31 -13.34
C PHE A 92 -7.85 -0.12 -13.99
N ALA A 93 -8.09 -0.20 -15.29
CA ALA A 93 -8.82 0.83 -16.03
C ALA A 93 -10.32 0.84 -15.69
N HIS A 94 -10.89 -0.34 -15.39
CA HIS A 94 -12.30 -0.49 -15.04
C HIS A 94 -12.70 0.37 -13.83
N VAL A 95 -11.82 0.50 -12.82
CA VAL A 95 -12.09 1.35 -11.63
C VAL A 95 -11.76 2.82 -11.87
N GLY A 96 -11.34 3.20 -13.07
CA GLY A 96 -10.98 4.58 -13.40
C GLY A 96 -9.59 4.98 -12.88
N PHE A 97 -8.70 4.03 -12.59
CA PHE A 97 -7.31 4.35 -12.29
C PHE A 97 -6.53 4.67 -13.56
N HIS A 98 -5.72 5.72 -13.49
CA HIS A 98 -4.80 6.13 -14.53
C HIS A 98 -3.37 5.86 -14.11
N ALA A 99 -2.62 5.17 -14.99
CA ALA A 99 -1.22 4.82 -14.76
C ALA A 99 -0.29 5.85 -15.38
N VAL A 100 0.52 6.50 -14.57
CA VAL A 100 1.67 7.28 -15.03
C VAL A 100 2.93 6.45 -14.79
N LYS A 101 3.81 6.38 -15.78
CA LYS A 101 5.07 5.67 -15.62
C LYS A 101 5.96 6.39 -14.63
N SER A 102 6.44 5.68 -13.60
CA SER A 102 7.45 6.22 -12.69
C SER A 102 8.71 6.66 -13.44
N ALA A 103 9.30 7.77 -13.01
CA ALA A 103 10.62 8.22 -13.49
C ALA A 103 11.78 7.45 -12.84
N PHE A 104 11.53 6.70 -11.77
CA PHE A 104 12.55 6.07 -10.93
C PHE A 104 12.59 4.55 -11.11
N VAL A 105 11.45 3.92 -11.41
CA VAL A 105 11.33 2.45 -11.58
C VAL A 105 10.43 2.10 -12.75
N ASN A 106 10.54 0.89 -13.27
CA ASN A 106 9.65 0.41 -14.34
C ASN A 106 8.30 -0.07 -13.77
N ALA A 107 7.56 0.83 -13.13
CA ALA A 107 6.26 0.52 -12.52
C ALA A 107 5.27 1.69 -12.67
N PRO A 108 3.94 1.43 -12.60
CA PRO A 108 2.92 2.47 -12.69
C PRO A 108 2.74 3.19 -11.36
N VAL A 109 2.69 4.51 -11.38
CA VAL A 109 2.12 5.35 -10.30
C VAL A 109 0.65 5.55 -10.62
N ILE A 110 -0.22 5.39 -9.63
CA ILE A 110 -1.67 5.59 -9.76
C ILE A 110 -1.99 7.05 -9.46
N GLU A 111 -2.47 7.81 -10.46
CA GLU A 111 -2.72 9.25 -10.31
C GLU A 111 -3.74 9.59 -9.23
N GLU A 112 -4.76 8.73 -9.02
CA GLU A 112 -5.82 8.92 -8.05
C GLU A 112 -5.41 8.65 -6.60
N LEU A 113 -4.20 8.12 -6.38
CA LEU A 113 -3.67 7.82 -5.05
C LEU A 113 -2.46 8.74 -4.76
N PRO A 114 -2.64 9.78 -3.93
CA PRO A 114 -1.73 10.92 -3.90
C PRO A 114 -0.39 10.67 -3.18
N MET A 115 -0.15 9.48 -2.62
CA MET A 115 1.14 9.11 -2.01
C MET A 115 1.54 7.71 -2.39
N THR A 116 2.73 7.58 -2.98
CA THR A 116 3.23 6.33 -3.56
C THR A 116 4.72 6.12 -3.26
N LEU A 117 5.06 4.92 -2.76
CA LEU A 117 6.45 4.45 -2.72
C LEU A 117 6.78 3.77 -4.05
N GLU A 118 7.92 4.10 -4.63
CA GLU A 118 8.44 3.56 -5.87
C GLU A 118 9.58 2.61 -5.56
N CYS A 119 9.45 1.32 -5.89
CA CYS A 119 10.25 0.25 -5.33
C CYS A 119 10.89 -0.64 -6.39
N GLU A 120 12.15 -1.06 -6.13
CA GLU A 120 12.82 -2.16 -6.81
C GLU A 120 12.65 -3.45 -6.00
N LEU A 121 12.32 -4.55 -6.66
CA LEU A 121 12.26 -5.86 -6.00
C LEU A 121 13.65 -6.31 -5.57
N VAL A 122 13.81 -6.58 -4.28
CA VAL A 122 15.07 -7.13 -3.69
C VAL A 122 14.98 -8.65 -3.61
N SER A 123 13.96 -9.18 -2.94
CA SER A 123 13.77 -10.62 -2.78
C SER A 123 12.30 -11.00 -2.72
N TYR A 124 12.03 -12.26 -3.03
CA TYR A 124 10.75 -12.92 -2.83
C TYR A 124 10.99 -14.34 -2.34
N ASP A 125 10.34 -14.71 -1.27
CA ASP A 125 10.34 -16.05 -0.73
C ASP A 125 8.97 -16.70 -1.00
N PRO A 126 8.89 -17.72 -1.89
CA PRO A 126 7.61 -18.35 -2.22
C PRO A 126 7.04 -19.20 -1.09
N GLU A 127 7.84 -19.69 -0.14
CA GLU A 127 7.36 -20.51 0.99
C GLU A 127 6.56 -19.65 1.99
N THR A 128 7.03 -18.42 2.24
CA THR A 128 6.39 -17.47 3.16
C THR A 128 5.56 -16.42 2.45
N CYS A 129 5.62 -16.36 1.12
CA CYS A 129 5.04 -15.30 0.28
C CYS A 129 5.61 -13.91 0.60
N PHE A 130 6.76 -13.83 1.28
CA PHE A 130 7.34 -12.57 1.74
C PHE A 130 8.20 -11.93 0.65
N MET A 131 7.78 -10.73 0.27
CA MET A 131 8.46 -9.88 -0.71
C MET A 131 9.13 -8.72 -0.01
N THR A 132 10.37 -8.40 -0.38
CA THR A 132 11.05 -7.16 0.04
C THR A 132 11.34 -6.28 -1.17
N GLY A 133 11.08 -4.99 -1.03
CA GLY A 133 11.37 -3.99 -2.04
C GLY A 133 12.18 -2.84 -1.46
N ARG A 134 13.20 -2.40 -2.21
CA ARG A 134 13.93 -1.18 -1.89
C ARG A 134 13.14 0.03 -2.34
N ILE A 135 12.86 0.94 -1.42
CA ILE A 135 12.24 2.23 -1.72
C ILE A 135 13.32 3.10 -2.35
N VAL A 136 13.15 3.48 -3.60
CA VAL A 136 14.08 4.35 -4.34
C VAL A 136 13.55 5.78 -4.44
N ASN A 137 12.24 5.96 -4.33
CA ASN A 137 11.59 7.27 -4.26
C ASN A 137 10.23 7.18 -3.55
N ILE A 138 9.77 8.31 -3.05
CA ILE A 138 8.38 8.51 -2.61
C ILE A 138 7.86 9.73 -3.35
N SER A 139 6.82 9.54 -4.16
CA SER A 139 6.10 10.63 -4.81
C SER A 139 4.83 10.97 -4.04
N VAL A 140 4.56 12.27 -3.94
CA VAL A 140 3.40 12.81 -3.21
C VAL A 140 2.81 13.95 -4.04
N ASP A 141 1.49 13.92 -4.22
CA ASP A 141 0.75 15.02 -4.84
C ASP A 141 0.77 16.25 -3.93
N GLU A 142 1.02 17.42 -4.49
CA GLU A 142 1.09 18.67 -3.73
C GLU A 142 -0.21 19.00 -3.00
N SER A 143 -1.37 18.54 -3.47
CA SER A 143 -2.68 18.75 -2.86
C SER A 143 -2.79 18.21 -1.43
N VAL A 144 -1.99 17.19 -1.09
CA VAL A 144 -1.98 16.60 0.26
C VAL A 144 -0.85 17.12 1.14
N LEU A 145 -0.10 18.13 0.68
CA LEU A 145 0.92 18.79 1.50
C LEU A 145 0.29 19.85 2.42
N GLY A 146 0.85 19.95 3.62
CA GLY A 146 0.58 21.03 4.56
C GLY A 146 1.39 22.29 4.22
N GLU A 147 1.14 23.37 4.97
CA GLU A 147 1.86 24.66 4.81
C GLU A 147 3.37 24.54 5.09
N ASP A 148 3.79 23.52 5.85
CA ASP A 148 5.19 23.20 6.15
C ASP A 148 5.87 22.35 5.06
N GLY A 149 5.17 22.05 3.95
CA GLY A 149 5.66 21.25 2.83
C GLY A 149 5.73 19.75 3.13
N LYS A 150 5.15 19.27 4.24
CA LYS A 150 5.08 17.86 4.60
C LYS A 150 3.69 17.30 4.32
N VAL A 151 3.60 15.97 4.22
CA VAL A 151 2.31 15.30 4.05
C VAL A 151 1.40 15.61 5.23
N ASP A 152 0.22 16.14 4.94
CA ASP A 152 -0.85 16.35 5.90
C ASP A 152 -1.78 15.12 5.87
N VAL A 153 -1.77 14.35 6.95
CA VAL A 153 -2.58 13.13 7.06
C VAL A 153 -4.08 13.40 6.95
N THR A 154 -4.53 14.61 7.30
CA THR A 154 -5.95 14.99 7.20
C THR A 154 -6.39 15.31 5.77
N LYS A 155 -5.44 15.68 4.92
CA LYS A 155 -5.65 15.85 3.48
C LYS A 155 -5.48 14.53 2.73
N LEU A 156 -4.45 13.72 3.10
CA LEU A 156 -4.21 12.41 2.53
C LEU A 156 -5.32 11.42 2.85
N LYS A 157 -5.92 11.48 4.04
CA LYS A 157 -6.98 10.59 4.54
C LYS A 157 -6.67 9.09 4.35
N PRO A 158 -5.50 8.60 4.78
CA PRO A 158 -5.15 7.20 4.60
C PRO A 158 -6.07 6.32 5.43
N ILE A 159 -6.38 5.12 4.90
CA ILE A 159 -7.24 4.16 5.57
C ILE A 159 -6.46 2.99 6.15
N THR A 160 -7.02 2.37 7.19
CA THR A 160 -6.54 1.13 7.79
C THR A 160 -7.61 0.05 7.67
N TYR A 161 -7.17 -1.19 7.45
CA TYR A 161 -8.05 -2.35 7.44
C TYR A 161 -8.36 -2.82 8.87
N ASP A 162 -9.63 -3.04 9.17
CA ASP A 162 -10.08 -3.70 10.40
C ASP A 162 -10.22 -5.20 10.18
N PRO A 163 -9.30 -6.04 10.71
CA PRO A 163 -9.35 -7.49 10.51
C PRO A 163 -10.42 -8.19 11.36
N ILE A 164 -11.15 -7.47 12.21
CA ILE A 164 -12.21 -8.03 13.07
C ILE A 164 -13.57 -7.96 12.38
N HIS A 165 -13.90 -6.79 11.82
CA HIS A 165 -15.20 -6.54 11.21
C HIS A 165 -15.16 -6.51 9.68
N HIS A 166 -13.93 -6.55 9.10
CA HIS A 166 -13.69 -6.44 7.66
C HIS A 166 -14.08 -5.07 7.10
N ASP A 167 -13.83 -4.02 7.90
CA ASP A 167 -14.12 -2.64 7.55
C ASP A 167 -12.84 -1.90 7.12
N TYR A 168 -13.01 -0.75 6.47
CA TYR A 168 -11.97 0.25 6.29
C TYR A 168 -12.24 1.43 7.22
N LEU A 169 -11.22 1.85 7.95
CA LEU A 169 -11.29 2.96 8.90
C LEU A 169 -10.30 4.05 8.49
N GLU A 170 -10.71 5.31 8.57
CA GLU A 170 -9.80 6.43 8.38
C GLU A 170 -8.86 6.57 9.58
N ILE A 171 -7.58 6.88 9.34
CA ILE A 171 -6.63 7.20 10.42
C ILE A 171 -7.07 8.50 11.09
N GLY A 172 -7.33 8.42 12.38
CA GLY A 172 -7.98 9.48 13.15
C GLY A 172 -7.10 10.70 13.44
N LYS A 173 -7.64 11.58 14.28
CA LYS A 173 -6.99 12.83 14.66
C LYS A 173 -5.71 12.61 15.46
N LYS A 174 -4.79 13.59 15.41
CA LYS A 174 -3.60 13.65 16.24
C LYS A 174 -3.97 13.58 17.74
N VAL A 175 -3.35 12.66 18.46
CA VAL A 175 -3.58 12.44 19.91
C VAL A 175 -2.37 12.79 20.78
N GLY A 176 -1.19 13.05 20.18
CA GLY A 176 0.02 13.37 20.92
C GLY A 176 1.21 13.66 20.01
N ASN A 177 2.35 13.93 20.62
CA ASN A 177 3.62 14.16 19.93
C ASN A 177 4.61 13.06 20.29
N ALA A 178 5.02 12.27 19.29
CA ALA A 178 6.05 11.26 19.47
C ALA A 178 7.37 11.92 19.93
N PHE A 179 8.15 11.17 20.72
CA PHE A 179 9.44 11.60 21.30
C PHE A 179 9.37 12.82 22.24
N SER A 180 8.18 13.34 22.51
CA SER A 180 7.97 14.52 23.33
C SER A 180 7.06 14.26 24.53
N ASP A 181 5.88 13.70 24.32
CA ASP A 181 4.87 13.59 25.38
C ASP A 181 5.32 12.66 26.53
N GLY A 182 6.10 11.63 26.25
CA GLY A 182 6.68 10.76 27.28
C GLY A 182 7.67 11.47 28.24
N LYS A 183 8.19 12.65 27.88
CA LYS A 183 9.07 13.44 28.76
C LYS A 183 8.35 13.94 30.01
N LYS A 184 7.03 14.02 29.99
CA LYS A 184 6.19 14.42 31.13
C LYS A 184 6.18 13.39 32.25
N LEU A 185 6.71 12.17 31.99
CA LEU A 185 6.78 11.07 32.95
C LEU A 185 8.19 10.94 33.58
N LYS A 186 9.12 11.82 33.21
CA LYS A 186 10.43 11.95 33.83
C LYS A 186 10.36 12.94 34.98
#